data_833b2542ebc204544f54c96153f50b49
#
_entry.id   833b2542ebc204544f54c96153f50b49
#
_cell.length_a   1.000
_cell.length_b   1.000
_cell.length_c   1.000
_cell.angle_alpha   90.00
_cell.angle_beta   90.00
_cell.angle_gamma   90.00
#
_symmetry.space_group_name_H-M   'P 1'
#
loop_
_entity.id
_entity.type
_entity.pdbx_description
1 polymer ?
#
loop_
_entity_poly.entity_id
_entity_poly.type
_entity_poly.pdbx_seq_one_letter_code
_entity_poly.pdbx_strand_id
1 'polypeptide(L)'
;MSAVLTTDAPDAVDAGTRGPGARAVFALARSEARRMLTSPPVVLVLLGYVAWIVWRGRSAWDGYPALQDADRATQAMPVFFGLAVLVSANFAVLRSRRHGTEPHFDVLVMPAWHRTVAHALSVVPAAVLTAVCVAGQFTWEAVKPGAVGHGSPAELAVGPLAVLLLGTLGVLLARVVRSALAAPLGVVLLLFTLVLGTGPSGADGTSWLAPVVAGISSNTLPSELLGRPAAWHALYLTGAALFAAFLAVLVSGGRNLAVRAGTALTLALAVTGGVLQARGAEPSPELTAARERASVRPEQTCVERGGATYCAFDEWVPRVGTWAGVVERVQSLAGGAAQERRIVVRQRIDARYGLEGDAAIPALTDAGQVTVGTAWGGNRVPEFSSAVAAVLVAGTEAAGSELCDGRMVTVMWLSLAWQDDPMDALRRVRLDDSVEGSAIVLSPTEPLSMTEGQTDVVRRLLENPPAGIGERVKEHWDELTEPGVTTARAAELLGVRGPDKADSCEE
;
A
#
# COMPACT_ATOMS: atom_id res chain seq x y z
N MET A 1 -64.69 -68.11 27.79
CA MET A 1 -65.08 -66.73 27.66
C MET A 1 -63.80 -65.89 27.92
N SER A 2 -63.07 -65.49 26.87
CA SER A 2 -61.86 -64.66 26.97
C SER A 2 -62.22 -63.37 26.36
N ALA A 3 -62.21 -62.29 27.18
CA ALA A 3 -62.38 -60.90 26.70
C ALA A 3 -61.05 -60.37 26.10
N VAL A 4 -61.11 -60.05 24.88
CA VAL A 4 -60.01 -59.32 24.17
C VAL A 4 -60.16 -57.85 24.51
N LEU A 5 -59.23 -57.32 25.32
CA LEU A 5 -59.03 -55.89 25.53
C LEU A 5 -58.32 -55.30 24.28
N THR A 6 -59.07 -54.60 23.45
CA THR A 6 -58.53 -53.73 22.43
C THR A 6 -57.95 -52.47 23.11
N THR A 7 -56.66 -52.40 23.22
CA THR A 7 -55.93 -51.15 23.57
C THR A 7 -55.92 -50.22 22.37
N ASP A 8 -56.73 -49.17 22.41
CA ASP A 8 -56.62 -48.05 21.50
C ASP A 8 -55.21 -47.49 21.61
N ALA A 9 -54.45 -47.61 20.53
CA ALA A 9 -53.18 -46.92 20.39
C ALA A 9 -53.44 -45.36 20.34
N PRO A 10 -52.77 -44.56 21.18
CA PRO A 10 -52.94 -43.15 21.09
C PRO A 10 -52.51 -42.70 19.71
N ASP A 11 -53.35 -41.88 19.08
CA ASP A 11 -53.09 -41.21 17.82
C ASP A 11 -51.66 -40.69 17.75
N ALA A 12 -50.92 -41.20 16.78
CA ALA A 12 -49.59 -40.69 16.47
C ALA A 12 -49.76 -39.22 16.14
N VAL A 13 -49.49 -38.38 17.12
CA VAL A 13 -49.33 -36.92 16.93
C VAL A 13 -48.39 -36.74 15.75
N ASP A 14 -48.96 -36.25 14.67
CA ASP A 14 -48.29 -35.83 13.47
C ASP A 14 -47.20 -34.83 13.89
N ALA A 15 -46.04 -35.33 14.28
CA ALA A 15 -44.84 -34.56 14.56
C ALA A 15 -44.40 -34.05 13.21
N GLY A 16 -45.11 -32.99 12.77
CA GLY A 16 -44.80 -32.25 11.58
C GLY A 16 -43.30 -32.11 11.49
N THR A 17 -42.74 -32.64 10.43
CA THR A 17 -41.32 -32.66 10.04
C THR A 17 -40.79 -31.21 9.94
N ARG A 18 -40.79 -30.49 11.07
CA ARG A 18 -40.01 -29.27 11.23
C ARG A 18 -38.56 -29.71 11.26
N GLY A 19 -37.89 -29.55 10.11
CA GLY A 19 -36.44 -29.74 10.01
C GLY A 19 -35.75 -29.03 11.18
N PRO A 20 -34.54 -29.43 11.57
CA PRO A 20 -33.83 -28.84 12.71
C PRO A 20 -33.83 -27.35 12.51
N GLY A 21 -34.49 -26.63 13.42
CA GLY A 21 -34.75 -25.21 13.27
C GLY A 21 -33.46 -24.44 13.08
N ALA A 22 -33.52 -23.31 12.43
CA ALA A 22 -32.38 -22.40 12.20
C ALA A 22 -31.48 -22.24 13.44
N ARG A 23 -32.09 -22.34 14.64
CA ARG A 23 -31.38 -22.33 15.94
C ARG A 23 -30.29 -23.39 16.06
N ALA A 24 -30.55 -24.63 15.60
CA ALA A 24 -29.57 -25.72 15.67
C ALA A 24 -28.38 -25.47 14.72
N VAL A 25 -28.64 -24.94 13.51
CA VAL A 25 -27.60 -24.56 12.55
C VAL A 25 -26.71 -23.44 13.12
N PHE A 26 -27.31 -22.41 13.71
CA PHE A 26 -26.54 -21.32 14.33
C PHE A 26 -25.77 -21.75 15.57
N ALA A 27 -26.32 -22.65 16.41
CA ALA A 27 -25.63 -23.20 17.57
C ALA A 27 -24.38 -23.99 17.14
N LEU A 28 -24.50 -24.82 16.10
CA LEU A 28 -23.37 -25.53 15.51
C LEU A 28 -22.35 -24.57 14.88
N ALA A 29 -22.81 -23.61 14.10
CA ALA A 29 -21.94 -22.60 13.49
C ALA A 29 -21.12 -21.84 14.54
N ARG A 30 -21.76 -21.42 15.64
CA ARG A 30 -21.08 -20.72 16.73
C ARG A 30 -20.06 -21.64 17.44
N SER A 31 -20.36 -22.89 17.66
CA SER A 31 -19.45 -23.89 18.26
C SER A 31 -18.22 -24.11 17.37
N GLU A 32 -18.44 -24.30 16.06
CA GLU A 32 -17.36 -24.51 15.09
C GLU A 32 -16.52 -23.24 14.89
N ALA A 33 -17.14 -22.06 14.86
CA ALA A 33 -16.44 -20.77 14.80
C ALA A 33 -15.49 -20.59 16.00
N ARG A 34 -15.96 -20.88 17.22
CA ARG A 34 -15.11 -20.82 18.41
C ARG A 34 -13.92 -21.75 18.31
N ARG A 35 -14.16 -23.00 17.92
CA ARG A 35 -13.10 -24.02 17.77
C ARG A 35 -12.08 -23.60 16.70
N MET A 36 -12.55 -23.04 15.58
CA MET A 36 -11.69 -22.57 14.50
C MET A 36 -10.83 -21.39 14.95
N LEU A 37 -11.44 -20.37 15.57
CA LEU A 37 -10.72 -19.18 16.03
C LEU A 37 -9.74 -19.47 17.18
N THR A 38 -9.98 -20.52 17.98
CA THR A 38 -9.05 -20.94 19.04
C THR A 38 -8.07 -22.04 18.59
N SER A 39 -8.11 -22.45 17.32
CA SER A 39 -7.16 -23.44 16.80
C SER A 39 -5.74 -22.83 16.69
N PRO A 40 -4.69 -23.59 17.06
CA PRO A 40 -3.32 -23.07 17.08
C PRO A 40 -2.88 -22.39 15.80
N PRO A 41 -3.11 -22.93 14.58
CA PRO A 41 -2.66 -22.27 13.36
C PRO A 41 -3.35 -20.92 13.13
N VAL A 42 -4.65 -20.80 13.42
CA VAL A 42 -5.40 -19.56 13.26
C VAL A 42 -4.93 -18.52 14.28
N VAL A 43 -4.73 -18.91 15.54
CA VAL A 43 -4.23 -18.01 16.59
C VAL A 43 -2.84 -17.50 16.28
N LEU A 44 -1.92 -18.38 15.87
CA LEU A 44 -0.55 -18.01 15.54
C LEU A 44 -0.49 -17.01 14.37
N VAL A 45 -1.25 -17.25 13.29
CA VAL A 45 -1.27 -16.35 12.15
C VAL A 45 -1.96 -15.01 12.50
N LEU A 46 -3.01 -15.04 13.32
CA LEU A 46 -3.65 -13.81 13.81
C LEU A 46 -2.70 -12.98 14.66
N LEU A 47 -1.98 -13.60 15.60
CA LEU A 47 -0.97 -12.90 16.40
C LEU A 47 0.14 -12.32 15.53
N GLY A 48 0.63 -13.07 14.53
CA GLY A 48 1.59 -12.58 13.55
C GLY A 48 1.05 -11.39 12.76
N TYR A 49 -0.21 -11.44 12.35
CA TYR A 49 -0.87 -10.34 11.64
C TYR A 49 -0.95 -9.07 12.52
N VAL A 50 -1.43 -9.21 13.76
CA VAL A 50 -1.50 -8.07 14.70
C VAL A 50 -0.10 -7.52 15.01
N ALA A 51 0.88 -8.39 15.24
CA ALA A 51 2.27 -7.97 15.46
C ALA A 51 2.83 -7.21 14.26
N TRP A 52 2.53 -7.66 13.04
CA TRP A 52 2.92 -6.98 11.80
C TRP A 52 2.25 -5.60 11.66
N ILE A 53 0.94 -5.47 11.98
CA ILE A 53 0.25 -4.16 12.00
C ILE A 53 0.97 -3.20 12.94
N VAL A 54 1.26 -3.64 14.18
CA VAL A 54 1.92 -2.81 15.19
C VAL A 54 3.34 -2.44 14.76
N TRP A 55 4.09 -3.40 14.23
CA TRP A 55 5.46 -3.17 13.75
C TRP A 55 5.47 -2.17 12.58
N ARG A 56 4.63 -2.40 11.57
CA ARG A 56 4.52 -1.51 10.42
C ARG A 56 4.05 -0.11 10.81
N GLY A 57 3.05 0.00 11.68
CA GLY A 57 2.54 1.29 12.14
C GLY A 57 3.59 2.11 12.91
N ARG A 58 4.51 1.44 13.63
CA ARG A 58 5.60 2.10 14.37
C ARG A 58 6.83 2.40 13.50
N SER A 59 7.13 1.54 12.54
CA SER A 59 8.24 1.69 11.60
C SER A 59 7.85 2.40 10.32
N ALA A 60 6.58 2.77 10.15
CA ALA A 60 6.15 3.60 9.02
C ALA A 60 6.92 4.92 9.07
N TRP A 61 7.71 5.13 8.04
CA TRP A 61 8.79 6.11 7.92
C TRP A 61 8.30 7.54 7.95
N ASP A 62 7.02 7.73 7.67
CA ASP A 62 6.44 9.04 7.48
C ASP A 62 5.21 9.22 8.37
N GLY A 63 5.16 10.33 9.04
CA GLY A 63 3.93 10.84 9.61
C GLY A 63 2.95 11.34 8.53
N TYR A 64 3.17 10.99 7.24
CA TYR A 64 2.51 11.57 6.06
C TYR A 64 1.94 10.51 5.11
N PRO A 65 1.11 9.56 5.57
CA PRO A 65 0.55 8.54 4.70
C PRO A 65 -0.44 9.13 3.70
N ALA A 66 -0.49 8.52 2.51
CA ALA A 66 -1.60 8.68 1.59
C ALA A 66 -2.62 7.57 1.86
N LEU A 67 -3.87 7.94 2.15
CA LEU A 67 -4.89 7.00 2.62
C LEU A 67 -5.30 5.98 1.55
N GLN A 68 -5.18 6.34 0.27
CA GLN A 68 -5.39 5.44 -0.85
C GLN A 68 -4.31 4.36 -0.99
N ASP A 69 -3.13 4.54 -0.41
CA ASP A 69 -2.10 3.48 -0.31
C ASP A 69 -2.25 2.70 1.00
N ALA A 70 -2.66 3.39 2.06
CA ALA A 70 -2.92 2.76 3.34
C ALA A 70 -4.04 1.72 3.25
N ASP A 71 -5.13 1.98 2.51
CA ASP A 71 -6.21 1.02 2.32
C ASP A 71 -5.74 -0.22 1.54
N ARG A 72 -4.95 -0.05 0.46
CA ARG A 72 -4.36 -1.16 -0.28
C ARG A 72 -3.40 -1.99 0.56
N ALA A 73 -2.62 -1.35 1.40
CA ALA A 73 -1.68 -2.03 2.30
C ALA A 73 -2.38 -2.95 3.32
N THR A 74 -3.69 -2.79 3.53
CA THR A 74 -4.47 -3.67 4.41
C THR A 74 -4.78 -5.04 3.80
N GLN A 75 -4.57 -5.26 2.50
CA GLN A 75 -5.07 -6.44 1.77
C GLN A 75 -4.17 -7.68 1.88
N ALA A 76 -2.85 -7.51 1.94
CA ALA A 76 -1.90 -8.62 1.82
C ALA A 76 -1.96 -9.60 3.00
N MET A 77 -1.94 -9.10 4.23
CA MET A 77 -1.89 -9.95 5.42
C MET A 77 -3.15 -10.78 5.68
N PRO A 78 -4.36 -10.27 5.42
CA PRO A 78 -5.58 -11.07 5.49
C PRO A 78 -5.55 -12.36 4.68
N VAL A 79 -4.81 -12.41 3.56
CA VAL A 79 -4.69 -13.63 2.76
C VAL A 79 -4.04 -14.75 3.55
N PHE A 80 -2.95 -14.49 4.28
CA PHE A 80 -2.29 -15.49 5.12
C PHE A 80 -3.22 -15.99 6.24
N PHE A 81 -3.97 -15.06 6.86
CA PHE A 81 -4.98 -15.43 7.84
C PHE A 81 -6.09 -16.27 7.21
N GLY A 82 -6.56 -15.92 6.03
CA GLY A 82 -7.54 -16.67 5.26
C GLY A 82 -7.06 -18.09 4.90
N LEU A 83 -5.77 -18.27 4.60
CA LEU A 83 -5.19 -19.60 4.36
C LEU A 83 -5.24 -20.48 5.62
N ALA A 84 -4.95 -19.92 6.79
CA ALA A 84 -5.10 -20.65 8.06
C ALA A 84 -6.57 -21.01 8.34
N VAL A 85 -7.50 -20.11 8.02
CA VAL A 85 -8.96 -20.34 8.11
C VAL A 85 -9.40 -21.44 7.14
N LEU A 86 -8.91 -21.44 5.88
CA LEU A 86 -9.16 -22.46 4.87
C LEU A 86 -8.80 -23.86 5.40
N VAL A 87 -7.58 -24.00 5.91
CA VAL A 87 -7.10 -25.30 6.44
C VAL A 87 -7.95 -25.73 7.64
N SER A 88 -8.23 -24.79 8.57
CA SER A 88 -9.01 -25.07 9.77
C SER A 88 -10.46 -25.43 9.46
N ALA A 89 -11.10 -24.74 8.53
CA ALA A 89 -12.47 -25.05 8.05
C ALA A 89 -12.52 -26.40 7.35
N ASN A 90 -11.54 -26.73 6.51
CA ASN A 90 -11.42 -28.02 5.86
C ASN A 90 -11.31 -29.14 6.90
N PHE A 91 -10.43 -29.00 7.88
CA PHE A 91 -10.29 -30.01 8.96
C PHE A 91 -11.52 -30.12 9.84
N ALA A 92 -12.25 -29.03 10.09
CA ALA A 92 -13.50 -29.07 10.83
C ALA A 92 -14.55 -29.90 10.12
N VAL A 93 -14.70 -29.74 8.81
CA VAL A 93 -15.64 -30.55 8.00
C VAL A 93 -15.25 -32.03 7.95
N LEU A 94 -13.94 -32.32 7.82
CA LEU A 94 -13.43 -33.70 7.74
C LEU A 94 -13.30 -34.40 9.09
N ARG A 95 -13.59 -33.72 10.21
CA ARG A 95 -13.37 -34.24 11.57
C ARG A 95 -14.10 -35.55 11.81
N SER A 96 -15.38 -35.67 11.46
CA SER A 96 -16.17 -36.89 11.66
C SER A 96 -15.60 -38.11 10.95
N ARG A 97 -15.04 -37.89 9.75
CA ARG A 97 -14.36 -38.95 8.99
C ARG A 97 -13.06 -39.39 9.64
N ARG A 98 -12.22 -38.41 10.03
CA ARG A 98 -10.92 -38.66 10.64
C ARG A 98 -11.05 -39.47 11.97
N HIS A 99 -12.15 -39.31 12.68
CA HIS A 99 -12.42 -40.02 13.90
C HIS A 99 -13.34 -41.24 13.73
N GLY A 100 -13.70 -41.60 12.49
CA GLY A 100 -14.57 -42.78 12.23
C GLY A 100 -15.99 -42.64 12.74
N THR A 101 -16.43 -41.42 13.08
CA THR A 101 -17.75 -41.15 13.66
C THR A 101 -18.82 -40.82 12.61
N GLU A 102 -18.51 -40.86 11.33
CA GLU A 102 -19.43 -40.52 10.24
C GLU A 102 -20.73 -41.31 10.28
N PRO A 103 -20.74 -42.67 10.54
CA PRO A 103 -21.99 -43.43 10.60
C PRO A 103 -22.95 -42.96 11.70
N HIS A 104 -22.41 -42.44 12.81
CA HIS A 104 -23.24 -41.91 13.91
C HIS A 104 -23.95 -40.61 13.53
N PHE A 105 -23.40 -39.86 12.57
CA PHE A 105 -24.03 -38.63 12.06
C PHE A 105 -25.17 -38.89 11.06
N ASP A 106 -25.23 -40.07 10.46
CA ASP A 106 -26.27 -40.42 9.48
C ASP A 106 -27.60 -40.75 10.14
N VAL A 107 -27.57 -41.10 11.42
CA VAL A 107 -28.79 -41.32 12.24
C VAL A 107 -29.31 -40.06 12.93
N LEU A 108 -28.58 -38.92 12.79
CA LEU A 108 -29.01 -37.67 13.38
C LEU A 108 -30.09 -36.97 12.53
N VAL A 109 -31.01 -36.29 13.24
CA VAL A 109 -32.11 -35.52 12.61
C VAL A 109 -31.64 -34.40 11.72
N MET A 110 -30.37 -33.93 11.85
CA MET A 110 -29.82 -32.84 11.07
C MET A 110 -29.24 -33.35 9.73
N PRO A 111 -29.82 -32.99 8.57
CA PRO A 111 -29.30 -33.35 7.24
C PRO A 111 -27.87 -32.85 7.00
N ALA A 112 -27.12 -33.57 6.16
CA ALA A 112 -25.73 -33.23 5.86
C ALA A 112 -25.53 -31.78 5.31
N TRP A 113 -26.47 -31.32 4.51
CA TRP A 113 -26.40 -29.95 3.94
C TRP A 113 -26.62 -28.86 5.00
N HIS A 114 -27.44 -29.05 6.06
CA HIS A 114 -27.57 -28.13 7.18
C HIS A 114 -26.23 -28.00 7.94
N ARG A 115 -25.54 -29.13 8.15
CA ARG A 115 -24.20 -29.14 8.75
C ARG A 115 -23.19 -28.34 7.89
N THR A 116 -23.31 -28.45 6.56
CA THR A 116 -22.47 -27.67 5.64
C THR A 116 -22.77 -26.18 5.73
N VAL A 117 -24.04 -25.79 5.82
CA VAL A 117 -24.43 -24.39 6.08
C VAL A 117 -23.81 -23.88 7.39
N ALA A 118 -23.86 -24.69 8.45
CA ALA A 118 -23.25 -24.31 9.74
C ALA A 118 -21.74 -24.12 9.63
N HIS A 119 -21.02 -24.97 8.89
CA HIS A 119 -19.59 -24.80 8.65
C HIS A 119 -19.28 -23.58 7.77
N ALA A 120 -20.08 -23.28 6.75
CA ALA A 120 -19.91 -22.06 5.97
C ALA A 120 -20.14 -20.80 6.82
N LEU A 121 -21.19 -20.78 7.65
CA LEU A 121 -21.46 -19.68 8.58
C LEU A 121 -20.39 -19.53 9.65
N SER A 122 -19.71 -20.61 10.05
CA SER A 122 -18.64 -20.55 11.05
C SER A 122 -17.41 -19.74 10.60
N VAL A 123 -17.27 -19.47 9.29
CA VAL A 123 -16.19 -18.62 8.72
C VAL A 123 -16.45 -17.13 8.95
N VAL A 124 -17.73 -16.71 9.03
CA VAL A 124 -18.11 -15.29 9.14
C VAL A 124 -17.42 -14.56 10.30
N PRO A 125 -17.31 -15.12 11.52
CA PRO A 125 -16.60 -14.44 12.60
C PRO A 125 -15.11 -14.17 12.31
N ALA A 126 -14.44 -15.01 11.53
CA ALA A 126 -13.06 -14.78 11.11
C ALA A 126 -12.99 -13.59 10.14
N ALA A 127 -13.92 -13.50 9.18
CA ALA A 127 -14.01 -12.34 8.28
C ALA A 127 -14.33 -11.05 9.04
N VAL A 128 -15.23 -11.08 10.03
CA VAL A 128 -15.53 -9.92 10.88
C VAL A 128 -14.31 -9.50 11.70
N LEU A 129 -13.58 -10.46 12.28
CA LEU A 129 -12.33 -10.15 13.00
C LEU A 129 -11.30 -9.49 12.08
N THR A 130 -11.18 -9.99 10.85
CA THR A 130 -10.32 -9.36 9.83
C THR A 130 -10.78 -7.92 9.52
N ALA A 131 -12.08 -7.69 9.39
CA ALA A 131 -12.61 -6.34 9.17
C ALA A 131 -12.24 -5.38 10.31
N VAL A 132 -12.27 -5.85 11.56
CA VAL A 132 -11.82 -5.06 12.72
C VAL A 132 -10.31 -4.76 12.64
N CYS A 133 -9.48 -5.74 12.28
CA CYS A 133 -8.04 -5.53 12.11
C CYS A 133 -7.75 -4.54 10.98
N VAL A 134 -8.41 -4.67 9.83
CA VAL A 134 -8.30 -3.77 8.68
C VAL A 134 -8.72 -2.35 9.05
N ALA A 135 -9.87 -2.19 9.71
CA ALA A 135 -10.35 -0.89 10.17
C ALA A 135 -9.36 -0.26 11.18
N GLY A 136 -8.83 -1.06 12.11
CA GLY A 136 -7.82 -0.59 13.07
C GLY A 136 -6.54 -0.14 12.39
N GLN A 137 -6.03 -0.92 11.44
CA GLN A 137 -4.84 -0.58 10.65
C GLN A 137 -5.05 0.72 9.85
N PHE A 138 -6.15 0.83 9.14
CA PHE A 138 -6.46 2.01 8.35
C PHE A 138 -6.66 3.25 9.23
N THR A 139 -7.40 3.13 10.34
CA THR A 139 -7.62 4.24 11.28
C THR A 139 -6.30 4.73 11.87
N TRP A 140 -5.36 3.80 12.17
CA TRP A 140 -4.02 4.15 12.65
C TRP A 140 -3.29 5.09 11.68
N GLU A 141 -3.38 4.82 10.38
CA GLU A 141 -2.79 5.70 9.37
C GLU A 141 -3.57 7.01 9.22
N ALA A 142 -4.91 6.95 9.26
CA ALA A 142 -5.77 8.12 9.06
C ALA A 142 -5.67 9.18 10.17
N VAL A 143 -5.27 8.80 11.38
CA VAL A 143 -5.10 9.76 12.49
C VAL A 143 -3.72 10.42 12.53
N LYS A 144 -2.79 10.04 11.66
CA LYS A 144 -1.47 10.69 11.58
C LYS A 144 -1.64 12.14 11.10
N PRO A 145 -0.91 13.12 11.69
CA PRO A 145 -1.12 14.55 11.37
C PRO A 145 -0.92 14.94 9.91
N GLY A 146 -0.05 14.21 9.21
CA GLY A 146 0.25 14.46 7.79
C GLY A 146 -0.51 13.57 6.81
N ALA A 147 -1.54 12.84 7.25
CA ALA A 147 -2.35 12.00 6.36
C ALA A 147 -3.10 12.84 5.32
N VAL A 148 -3.11 12.36 4.08
CA VAL A 148 -3.84 13.00 2.96
C VAL A 148 -4.62 11.97 2.16
N GLY A 149 -5.57 12.44 1.34
CA GLY A 149 -6.42 11.59 0.53
C GLY A 149 -7.54 10.92 1.33
N HIS A 150 -8.16 9.92 0.73
CA HIS A 150 -9.26 9.19 1.35
C HIS A 150 -9.17 7.70 1.01
N GLY A 151 -9.65 6.85 1.93
CA GLY A 151 -9.72 5.41 1.72
C GLY A 151 -10.98 5.00 0.97
N SER A 152 -10.90 3.89 0.26
CA SER A 152 -12.05 3.28 -0.42
C SER A 152 -12.65 2.16 0.45
N PRO A 153 -13.95 2.24 0.81
CA PRO A 153 -14.62 1.15 1.52
C PRO A 153 -14.54 -0.20 0.79
N ALA A 154 -14.50 -0.16 -0.54
CA ALA A 154 -14.37 -1.37 -1.35
C ALA A 154 -12.98 -2.01 -1.19
N GLU A 155 -11.90 -1.20 -1.14
CA GLU A 155 -10.54 -1.69 -0.86
C GLU A 155 -10.44 -2.29 0.54
N LEU A 156 -11.00 -1.63 1.54
CA LEU A 156 -11.02 -2.12 2.92
C LEU A 156 -11.81 -3.43 3.09
N ALA A 157 -12.82 -3.66 2.21
CA ALA A 157 -13.58 -4.89 2.22
C ALA A 157 -12.82 -6.10 1.62
N VAL A 158 -11.80 -5.87 0.79
CA VAL A 158 -11.06 -6.95 0.08
C VAL A 158 -10.49 -7.97 1.07
N GLY A 159 -9.79 -7.53 2.11
CA GLY A 159 -9.20 -8.41 3.12
C GLY A 159 -10.22 -9.34 3.80
N PRO A 160 -11.29 -8.80 4.41
CA PRO A 160 -12.37 -9.61 4.99
C PRO A 160 -13.04 -10.56 4.00
N LEU A 161 -13.29 -10.10 2.76
CA LEU A 161 -13.90 -10.92 1.72
C LEU A 161 -12.97 -12.04 1.23
N ALA A 162 -11.67 -11.79 1.15
CA ALA A 162 -10.68 -12.81 0.85
C ALA A 162 -10.66 -13.91 1.93
N VAL A 163 -10.74 -13.54 3.22
CA VAL A 163 -10.86 -14.52 4.32
C VAL A 163 -12.15 -15.32 4.20
N LEU A 164 -13.27 -14.66 3.89
CA LEU A 164 -14.55 -15.34 3.68
C LEU A 164 -14.48 -16.34 2.51
N LEU A 165 -13.90 -15.91 1.37
CA LEU A 165 -13.68 -16.76 0.20
C LEU A 165 -12.81 -17.97 0.55
N LEU A 166 -11.65 -17.77 1.15
CA LEU A 166 -10.72 -18.83 1.48
C LEU A 166 -11.32 -19.83 2.47
N GLY A 167 -12.03 -19.34 3.49
CA GLY A 167 -12.72 -20.20 4.45
C GLY A 167 -13.84 -21.03 3.82
N THR A 168 -14.68 -20.44 2.96
CA THR A 168 -15.74 -21.17 2.24
C THR A 168 -15.18 -22.14 1.21
N LEU A 169 -14.06 -21.82 0.55
CA LEU A 169 -13.30 -22.75 -0.29
C LEU A 169 -12.80 -23.94 0.52
N GLY A 170 -12.34 -23.74 1.77
CA GLY A 170 -11.95 -24.82 2.68
C GLY A 170 -13.10 -25.77 2.97
N VAL A 171 -14.32 -25.24 3.18
CA VAL A 171 -15.54 -26.04 3.36
C VAL A 171 -15.90 -26.80 2.09
N LEU A 172 -15.88 -26.13 0.94
CA LEU A 172 -16.17 -26.75 -0.37
C LEU A 172 -15.16 -27.86 -0.67
N LEU A 173 -13.87 -27.58 -0.51
CA LEU A 173 -12.81 -28.55 -0.78
C LEU A 173 -12.98 -29.84 0.04
N ALA A 174 -13.37 -29.73 1.32
CA ALA A 174 -13.65 -30.91 2.16
C ALA A 174 -14.86 -31.73 1.69
N ARG A 175 -15.81 -31.12 0.97
CA ARG A 175 -16.98 -31.82 0.41
C ARG A 175 -16.68 -32.50 -0.91
N VAL A 176 -15.81 -31.92 -1.74
CA VAL A 176 -15.43 -32.44 -3.04
C VAL A 176 -14.29 -33.46 -2.92
N VAL A 177 -13.21 -33.06 -2.20
CA VAL A 177 -12.02 -33.90 -2.04
C VAL A 177 -11.96 -34.43 -0.61
N ARG A 178 -12.16 -35.72 -0.48
CA ARG A 178 -12.28 -36.41 0.83
C ARG A 178 -10.92 -36.72 1.49
N SER A 179 -9.88 -35.92 1.20
CA SER A 179 -8.51 -36.09 1.69
C SER A 179 -8.10 -34.94 2.62
N ALA A 180 -7.45 -35.29 3.72
CA ALA A 180 -6.88 -34.31 4.65
C ALA A 180 -5.71 -33.53 4.06
N LEU A 181 -5.03 -34.06 3.03
CA LEU A 181 -3.93 -33.40 2.35
C LEU A 181 -4.39 -32.36 1.31
N ALA A 182 -5.67 -32.37 0.93
CA ALA A 182 -6.18 -31.47 -0.09
C ALA A 182 -6.05 -29.99 0.28
N ALA A 183 -6.30 -29.63 1.54
CA ALA A 183 -6.19 -28.25 1.98
C ALA A 183 -4.73 -27.75 2.05
N PRO A 184 -3.78 -28.45 2.68
CA PRO A 184 -2.37 -28.06 2.63
C PRO A 184 -1.82 -27.95 1.20
N LEU A 185 -2.16 -28.90 0.33
CA LEU A 185 -1.72 -28.86 -1.07
C LEU A 185 -2.36 -27.66 -1.83
N GLY A 186 -3.64 -27.39 -1.57
CA GLY A 186 -4.33 -26.21 -2.11
C GLY A 186 -3.70 -24.90 -1.66
N VAL A 187 -3.24 -24.81 -0.41
CA VAL A 187 -2.50 -23.65 0.11
C VAL A 187 -1.18 -23.47 -0.65
N VAL A 188 -0.39 -24.54 -0.82
CA VAL A 188 0.87 -24.48 -1.56
C VAL A 188 0.62 -24.02 -3.00
N LEU A 189 -0.38 -24.58 -3.67
CA LEU A 189 -0.73 -24.19 -5.03
C LEU A 189 -1.16 -22.71 -5.11
N LEU A 190 -1.98 -22.26 -4.16
CA LEU A 190 -2.43 -20.87 -4.13
C LEU A 190 -1.29 -19.89 -3.86
N LEU A 191 -0.39 -20.22 -2.92
CA LEU A 191 0.81 -19.40 -2.67
C LEU A 191 1.71 -19.35 -3.90
N PHE A 192 1.89 -20.48 -4.57
CA PHE A 192 2.67 -20.55 -5.80
C PHE A 192 2.05 -19.67 -6.90
N THR A 193 0.74 -19.73 -7.10
CA THR A 193 0.05 -18.87 -8.08
C THR A 193 0.10 -17.39 -7.70
N LEU A 194 0.04 -17.04 -6.42
CA LEU A 194 0.21 -15.66 -5.97
C LEU A 194 1.62 -15.14 -6.26
N VAL A 195 2.65 -15.93 -5.96
CA VAL A 195 4.06 -15.54 -6.20
C VAL A 195 4.33 -15.38 -7.70
N LEU A 196 3.83 -16.29 -8.53
CA LEU A 196 4.01 -16.19 -9.99
C LEU A 196 3.18 -15.05 -10.59
N GLY A 197 1.96 -14.82 -10.09
CA GLY A 197 1.06 -13.78 -10.60
C GLY A 197 1.46 -12.36 -10.19
N THR A 198 2.29 -12.20 -9.15
CA THR A 198 2.82 -10.89 -8.72
C THR A 198 4.21 -10.58 -9.27
N GLY A 199 4.78 -11.46 -10.10
CA GLY A 199 6.06 -11.23 -10.77
C GLY A 199 6.01 -10.10 -11.80
N PRO A 200 7.18 -9.58 -12.22
CA PRO A 200 7.28 -8.46 -13.20
C PRO A 200 6.61 -8.75 -14.55
N SER A 201 6.37 -10.02 -14.87
CA SER A 201 5.64 -10.47 -16.06
C SER A 201 4.12 -10.58 -15.87
N GLY A 202 3.58 -10.26 -14.68
CA GLY A 202 2.17 -10.38 -14.31
C GLY A 202 1.24 -9.31 -14.92
N ALA A 203 1.68 -8.64 -15.99
CA ALA A 203 0.82 -7.77 -16.81
C ALA A 203 -0.23 -8.54 -17.63
N ASP A 204 -0.17 -9.87 -17.60
CA ASP A 204 -1.13 -10.71 -18.29
C ASP A 204 -2.46 -10.69 -17.54
N GLY A 205 -3.56 -10.39 -18.24
CA GLY A 205 -4.92 -10.14 -17.74
C GLY A 205 -5.56 -11.17 -16.78
N THR A 206 -4.76 -12.07 -16.20
CA THR A 206 -5.17 -13.05 -15.17
C THR A 206 -4.89 -12.59 -13.73
N SER A 207 -4.12 -11.53 -13.54
CA SER A 207 -3.79 -10.98 -12.21
C SER A 207 -5.04 -10.57 -11.41
N TRP A 208 -6.13 -10.22 -12.11
CA TRP A 208 -7.41 -9.87 -11.51
C TRP A 208 -8.12 -11.03 -10.78
N LEU A 209 -7.74 -12.29 -11.04
CA LEU A 209 -8.26 -13.46 -10.31
C LEU A 209 -7.64 -13.60 -8.91
N ALA A 210 -6.53 -12.93 -8.63
CA ALA A 210 -5.90 -12.95 -7.32
C ALA A 210 -6.85 -12.42 -6.24
N PRO A 211 -6.79 -12.96 -5.01
CA PRO A 211 -7.61 -12.48 -3.90
C PRO A 211 -7.22 -11.09 -3.38
N VAL A 212 -6.21 -10.49 -3.95
CA VAL A 212 -5.67 -9.16 -3.62
C VAL A 212 -5.54 -8.37 -4.91
N VAL A 213 -5.98 -7.12 -4.91
CA VAL A 213 -5.73 -6.21 -6.04
C VAL A 213 -4.25 -5.82 -6.02
N ALA A 214 -3.48 -6.36 -6.94
CA ALA A 214 -2.08 -5.96 -7.10
C ALA A 214 -2.03 -4.49 -7.56
N GLY A 215 -1.37 -3.65 -6.77
CA GLY A 215 -1.08 -2.28 -7.18
C GLY A 215 -0.05 -2.30 -8.31
N ILE A 216 -0.42 -1.78 -9.47
CA ILE A 216 0.45 -1.72 -10.65
C ILE A 216 1.47 -0.58 -10.51
N SER A 217 1.26 0.36 -9.59
CA SER A 217 2.07 1.57 -9.45
C SER A 217 2.86 1.56 -8.13
N SER A 218 4.17 1.76 -8.22
CA SER A 218 5.04 2.00 -7.07
C SER A 218 4.82 3.39 -6.46
N ASN A 219 4.18 4.31 -7.19
CA ASN A 219 3.89 5.67 -6.76
C ASN A 219 2.45 5.84 -6.32
N THR A 220 2.27 6.67 -5.30
CA THR A 220 0.95 7.11 -4.86
C THR A 220 0.28 7.93 -5.95
N LEU A 221 -0.92 7.54 -6.34
CA LEU A 221 -1.71 8.26 -7.34
C LEU A 221 -2.86 9.01 -6.66
N PRO A 222 -3.31 10.14 -7.24
CA PRO A 222 -4.58 10.75 -6.84
C PRO A 222 -5.73 9.75 -6.94
N SER A 223 -6.64 9.77 -5.97
CA SER A 223 -7.76 8.81 -5.91
C SER A 223 -8.63 8.83 -7.16
N GLU A 224 -8.83 9.99 -7.76
CA GLU A 224 -9.62 10.17 -8.99
C GLU A 224 -8.94 9.54 -10.22
N LEU A 225 -7.60 9.51 -10.23
CA LEU A 225 -6.83 8.96 -11.35
C LEU A 225 -6.51 7.46 -11.20
N LEU A 226 -6.86 6.86 -10.08
CA LEU A 226 -6.50 5.47 -9.81
C LEU A 226 -7.22 4.45 -10.67
N GLY A 227 -8.32 4.81 -11.34
CA GLY A 227 -9.09 3.89 -12.19
C GLY A 227 -9.41 2.57 -11.48
N ARG A 228 -9.75 2.60 -10.17
CA ARG A 228 -9.76 1.41 -9.33
C ARG A 228 -10.88 0.45 -9.65
N PRO A 229 -10.59 -0.80 -9.97
CA PRO A 229 -11.60 -1.85 -10.05
C PRO A 229 -12.05 -2.37 -8.67
N ALA A 230 -11.72 -1.69 -7.56
CA ALA A 230 -11.92 -2.18 -6.20
C ALA A 230 -13.37 -2.58 -5.88
N ALA A 231 -14.35 -1.81 -6.35
CA ALA A 231 -15.77 -2.14 -6.16
C ALA A 231 -16.15 -3.43 -6.92
N TRP A 232 -15.65 -3.59 -8.14
CA TRP A 232 -15.88 -4.80 -8.93
C TRP A 232 -15.11 -5.98 -8.36
N HIS A 233 -13.91 -5.76 -7.81
CA HIS A 233 -13.14 -6.78 -7.10
C HIS A 233 -13.87 -7.25 -5.83
N ALA A 234 -14.39 -6.34 -5.02
CA ALA A 234 -15.20 -6.70 -3.85
C ALA A 234 -16.46 -7.47 -4.23
N LEU A 235 -17.14 -7.09 -5.33
CA LEU A 235 -18.27 -7.83 -5.88
C LEU A 235 -17.87 -9.24 -6.34
N TYR A 236 -16.74 -9.36 -7.05
CA TYR A 236 -16.17 -10.65 -7.46
C TYR A 236 -15.89 -11.55 -6.26
N LEU A 237 -15.19 -11.06 -5.24
CA LEU A 237 -14.87 -11.84 -4.04
C LEU A 237 -16.13 -12.25 -3.27
N THR A 238 -17.12 -11.35 -3.15
CA THR A 238 -18.41 -11.64 -2.54
C THR A 238 -19.14 -12.74 -3.28
N GLY A 239 -19.26 -12.59 -4.61
CA GLY A 239 -19.88 -13.58 -5.47
C GLY A 239 -19.18 -14.94 -5.38
N ALA A 240 -17.85 -14.95 -5.45
CA ALA A 240 -17.04 -16.18 -5.37
C ALA A 240 -17.15 -16.87 -3.99
N ALA A 241 -17.12 -16.11 -2.89
CA ALA A 241 -17.27 -16.67 -1.55
C ALA A 241 -18.65 -17.30 -1.33
N LEU A 242 -19.71 -16.59 -1.72
CA LEU A 242 -21.07 -17.11 -1.65
C LEU A 242 -21.29 -18.28 -2.59
N PHE A 243 -20.74 -18.23 -3.82
CA PHE A 243 -20.79 -19.33 -4.76
C PHE A 243 -20.14 -20.59 -4.20
N ALA A 244 -18.95 -20.47 -3.60
CA ALA A 244 -18.28 -21.59 -2.94
C ALA A 244 -19.14 -22.17 -1.80
N ALA A 245 -19.79 -21.32 -1.00
CA ALA A 245 -20.67 -21.74 0.09
C ALA A 245 -21.92 -22.48 -0.44
N PHE A 246 -22.63 -21.91 -1.42
CA PHE A 246 -23.83 -22.53 -2.02
C PHE A 246 -23.48 -23.83 -2.76
N LEU A 247 -22.36 -23.85 -3.47
CA LEU A 247 -21.88 -25.06 -4.16
C LEU A 247 -21.54 -26.16 -3.14
N ALA A 248 -20.92 -25.83 -2.01
CA ALA A 248 -20.66 -26.80 -0.93
C ALA A 248 -21.97 -27.38 -0.38
N VAL A 249 -23.02 -26.57 -0.21
CA VAL A 249 -24.35 -26.99 0.21
C VAL A 249 -25.00 -27.88 -0.84
N LEU A 250 -24.91 -27.51 -2.11
CA LEU A 250 -25.44 -28.28 -3.25
C LEU A 250 -24.81 -29.69 -3.34
N VAL A 251 -23.47 -29.76 -3.24
CA VAL A 251 -22.70 -31.02 -3.24
C VAL A 251 -23.06 -31.88 -2.00
N SER A 252 -23.44 -31.26 -0.89
CA SER A 252 -23.87 -31.96 0.34
C SER A 252 -25.33 -32.42 0.32
N GLY A 253 -26.05 -32.30 -0.80
CA GLY A 253 -27.41 -32.76 -0.98
C GLY A 253 -28.51 -31.72 -0.76
N GLY A 254 -28.15 -30.43 -0.55
CA GLY A 254 -29.10 -29.32 -0.47
C GLY A 254 -29.58 -28.90 -1.85
N ARG A 255 -30.54 -29.63 -2.44
CA ARG A 255 -30.97 -29.45 -3.85
C ARG A 255 -32.27 -28.66 -4.01
N ASN A 256 -32.72 -27.93 -2.98
CA ASN A 256 -33.92 -27.11 -3.10
C ASN A 256 -33.74 -25.93 -4.07
N LEU A 257 -34.86 -25.35 -4.51
CA LEU A 257 -34.84 -24.25 -5.50
C LEU A 257 -34.00 -23.05 -5.02
N ALA A 258 -34.11 -22.70 -3.74
CA ALA A 258 -33.36 -21.57 -3.16
C ALA A 258 -31.84 -21.77 -3.25
N VAL A 259 -31.32 -22.98 -2.97
CA VAL A 259 -29.89 -23.29 -3.09
C VAL A 259 -29.44 -23.24 -4.55
N ARG A 260 -30.22 -23.81 -5.50
CA ARG A 260 -29.89 -23.77 -6.92
C ARG A 260 -29.88 -22.33 -7.47
N ALA A 261 -30.92 -21.55 -7.16
CA ALA A 261 -31.01 -20.15 -7.53
C ALA A 261 -29.88 -19.32 -6.89
N GLY A 262 -29.58 -19.55 -5.62
CA GLY A 262 -28.45 -18.91 -4.92
C GLY A 262 -27.12 -19.24 -5.58
N THR A 263 -26.89 -20.50 -5.96
CA THR A 263 -25.65 -20.88 -6.69
C THR A 263 -25.53 -20.17 -8.04
N ALA A 264 -26.63 -20.11 -8.84
CA ALA A 264 -26.61 -19.45 -10.13
C ALA A 264 -26.42 -17.92 -9.99
N LEU A 265 -27.12 -17.29 -9.05
CA LEU A 265 -27.00 -15.84 -8.82
C LEU A 265 -25.58 -15.47 -8.35
N THR A 266 -25.03 -16.20 -7.40
CA THR A 266 -23.69 -15.90 -6.87
C THR A 266 -22.59 -16.16 -7.89
N LEU A 267 -22.75 -17.17 -8.77
CA LEU A 267 -21.88 -17.35 -9.93
C LEU A 267 -21.99 -16.16 -10.91
N ALA A 268 -23.20 -15.70 -11.20
CA ALA A 268 -23.40 -14.55 -12.07
C ALA A 268 -22.75 -13.29 -11.49
N LEU A 269 -22.86 -13.06 -10.15
CA LEU A 269 -22.19 -11.94 -9.47
C LEU A 269 -20.66 -12.06 -9.56
N ALA A 270 -20.10 -13.25 -9.35
CA ALA A 270 -18.66 -13.47 -9.46
C ALA A 270 -18.16 -13.22 -10.89
N VAL A 271 -18.87 -13.74 -11.90
CA VAL A 271 -18.50 -13.54 -13.30
C VAL A 271 -18.62 -12.05 -13.70
N THR A 272 -19.71 -11.39 -13.31
CA THR A 272 -19.92 -9.97 -13.60
C THR A 272 -18.83 -9.11 -12.96
N GLY A 273 -18.56 -9.30 -11.65
CA GLY A 273 -17.49 -8.59 -10.96
C GLY A 273 -16.14 -8.84 -11.60
N GLY A 274 -15.83 -10.09 -11.95
CA GLY A 274 -14.58 -10.46 -12.62
C GLY A 274 -14.41 -9.81 -14.01
N VAL A 275 -15.44 -9.81 -14.84
CA VAL A 275 -15.38 -9.20 -16.19
C VAL A 275 -15.26 -7.67 -16.11
N LEU A 276 -16.02 -7.03 -15.23
CA LEU A 276 -15.99 -5.57 -15.10
C LEU A 276 -14.66 -5.10 -14.49
N GLN A 277 -14.09 -5.85 -13.57
CA GLN A 277 -12.76 -5.60 -13.03
C GLN A 277 -11.68 -5.69 -14.11
N ALA A 278 -11.72 -6.74 -14.93
CA ALA A 278 -10.73 -6.92 -16.00
C ALA A 278 -10.74 -5.78 -17.02
N ARG A 279 -11.92 -5.20 -17.32
CA ARG A 279 -12.05 -4.04 -18.22
C ARG A 279 -11.54 -2.74 -17.61
N GLY A 280 -11.57 -2.60 -16.29
CA GLY A 280 -11.07 -1.41 -15.56
C GLY A 280 -9.59 -1.49 -15.18
N ALA A 281 -8.87 -2.53 -15.59
CA ALA A 281 -7.46 -2.72 -15.25
C ALA A 281 -6.49 -1.93 -16.15
N GLU A 282 -6.95 -1.36 -17.24
CA GLU A 282 -6.13 -0.50 -18.10
C GLU A 282 -5.99 0.90 -17.46
N PRO A 283 -4.81 1.54 -17.58
CA PRO A 283 -4.64 2.93 -17.15
C PRO A 283 -5.68 3.83 -17.79
N SER A 284 -6.32 4.68 -17.01
CA SER A 284 -7.28 5.62 -17.59
C SER A 284 -6.59 6.59 -18.55
N PRO A 285 -7.27 7.07 -19.60
CA PRO A 285 -6.72 8.10 -20.47
C PRO A 285 -6.31 9.36 -19.71
N GLU A 286 -7.03 9.70 -18.64
CA GLU A 286 -6.74 10.82 -17.74
C GLU A 286 -5.42 10.59 -16.99
N LEU A 287 -5.17 9.39 -16.49
CA LEU A 287 -3.90 9.04 -15.83
C LEU A 287 -2.73 9.12 -16.82
N THR A 288 -2.90 8.59 -18.03
CA THR A 288 -1.89 8.68 -19.08
C THR A 288 -1.58 10.15 -19.40
N ALA A 289 -2.63 10.96 -19.60
CA ALA A 289 -2.49 12.38 -19.84
C ALA A 289 -1.83 13.13 -18.66
N ALA A 290 -2.14 12.76 -17.42
CA ALA A 290 -1.54 13.37 -16.24
C ALA A 290 -0.06 13.00 -16.06
N ARG A 291 0.36 11.84 -16.56
CA ARG A 291 1.77 11.44 -16.60
C ARG A 291 2.56 12.17 -17.68
N GLU A 292 2.00 12.27 -18.89
CA GLU A 292 2.64 12.91 -20.04
C GLU A 292 2.79 14.43 -19.86
N ARG A 293 1.79 15.05 -19.27
CA ARG A 293 1.74 16.50 -19.11
C ARG A 293 2.25 16.92 -17.75
N ALA A 294 3.46 16.86 -17.46
CA ALA A 294 4.16 17.20 -16.20
C ALA A 294 3.47 18.21 -15.23
N SER A 295 2.40 18.87 -15.64
CA SER A 295 1.53 19.73 -14.84
C SER A 295 0.20 19.92 -15.54
N VAL A 296 -0.82 19.19 -15.13
CA VAL A 296 -2.16 19.34 -15.71
C VAL A 296 -2.92 20.38 -14.91
N ARG A 297 -3.05 21.55 -15.48
CA ARG A 297 -3.74 22.67 -14.85
C ARG A 297 -5.20 22.47 -14.53
N PRO A 298 -6.05 21.67 -15.17
CA PRO A 298 -7.42 21.54 -14.68
C PRO A 298 -7.52 20.67 -13.41
N GLU A 299 -6.48 19.89 -13.07
CA GLU A 299 -6.53 18.90 -11.97
C GLU A 299 -5.73 19.32 -10.74
N GLN A 300 -5.10 20.50 -10.76
CA GLN A 300 -4.33 20.99 -9.62
C GLN A 300 -4.86 22.32 -9.10
N THR A 301 -4.99 22.40 -7.79
CA THR A 301 -5.26 23.64 -7.07
C THR A 301 -3.94 24.31 -6.70
N CYS A 302 -3.77 25.58 -7.12
CA CYS A 302 -2.59 26.38 -6.81
C CYS A 302 -2.89 27.34 -5.65
N VAL A 303 -2.05 27.28 -4.59
CA VAL A 303 -2.15 28.08 -3.37
C VAL A 303 -0.89 28.95 -3.24
N GLU A 304 -1.05 30.24 -2.96
CA GLU A 304 0.07 31.13 -2.63
C GLU A 304 0.35 31.11 -1.14
N ARG A 305 1.64 30.91 -0.76
CA ARG A 305 2.10 30.93 0.62
C ARG A 305 3.57 31.34 0.69
N GLY A 306 3.93 32.22 1.64
CA GLY A 306 5.34 32.63 1.86
C GLY A 306 6.03 33.21 0.63
N GLY A 307 5.30 33.87 -0.29
CA GLY A 307 5.85 34.42 -1.53
C GLY A 307 6.06 33.39 -2.66
N ALA A 308 5.76 32.11 -2.42
CA ALA A 308 5.82 31.03 -3.40
C ALA A 308 4.42 30.51 -3.77
N THR A 309 4.29 29.90 -4.96
CA THR A 309 3.04 29.29 -5.44
C THR A 309 3.20 27.77 -5.41
N TYR A 310 2.20 27.08 -4.86
CA TYR A 310 2.19 25.62 -4.72
C TYR A 310 1.00 25.05 -5.50
N CYS A 311 1.27 24.30 -6.56
CA CYS A 311 0.25 23.62 -7.36
C CYS A 311 0.23 22.13 -7.01
N ALA A 312 -0.84 21.69 -6.34
CA ALA A 312 -1.02 20.34 -5.83
C ALA A 312 -2.33 19.74 -6.33
N PHE A 313 -2.40 18.41 -6.42
CA PHE A 313 -3.68 17.71 -6.52
C PHE A 313 -4.51 17.98 -5.26
N ASP A 314 -5.81 18.09 -5.39
CA ASP A 314 -6.69 18.56 -4.32
C ASP A 314 -6.50 17.80 -2.99
N GLU A 315 -6.26 16.51 -3.05
CA GLU A 315 -6.00 15.67 -1.88
C GLU A 315 -4.71 16.06 -1.13
N TRP A 316 -3.72 16.66 -1.81
CA TRP A 316 -2.44 17.07 -1.23
C TRP A 316 -2.37 18.54 -0.82
N VAL A 317 -3.39 19.34 -1.12
CA VAL A 317 -3.44 20.75 -0.69
C VAL A 317 -3.13 20.93 0.81
N PRO A 318 -3.58 20.05 1.72
CA PRO A 318 -3.20 20.13 3.14
C PRO A 318 -1.68 20.05 3.40
N ARG A 319 -0.89 19.41 2.53
CA ARG A 319 0.59 19.31 2.64
C ARG A 319 1.34 20.55 2.19
N VAL A 320 0.69 21.47 1.49
CA VAL A 320 1.33 22.72 1.02
C VAL A 320 2.07 23.45 2.14
N GLY A 321 1.51 23.46 3.36
CA GLY A 321 2.18 24.03 4.51
C GLY A 321 3.53 23.41 4.86
N THR A 322 3.66 22.11 4.67
CA THR A 322 4.90 21.37 4.94
C THR A 322 5.95 21.66 3.86
N TRP A 323 5.54 21.69 2.59
CA TRP A 323 6.42 22.05 1.48
C TRP A 323 6.91 23.51 1.60
N ALA A 324 6.00 24.41 1.97
CA ALA A 324 6.32 25.83 2.20
C ALA A 324 7.38 26.00 3.28
N GLY A 325 7.29 25.24 4.37
CA GLY A 325 8.31 25.27 5.43
C GLY A 325 9.71 24.87 4.94
N VAL A 326 9.83 23.96 3.96
CA VAL A 326 11.13 23.60 3.35
C VAL A 326 11.61 24.75 2.46
N VAL A 327 10.76 25.25 1.54
CA VAL A 327 11.10 26.35 0.63
C VAL A 327 11.56 27.57 1.42
N GLU A 328 10.81 27.99 2.44
CA GLU A 328 11.14 29.15 3.29
C GLU A 328 12.48 29.00 4.00
N ARG A 329 12.78 27.81 4.53
CA ARG A 329 14.07 27.54 5.20
C ARG A 329 15.23 27.60 4.23
N VAL A 330 15.13 26.93 3.08
CA VAL A 330 16.20 26.95 2.06
C VAL A 330 16.40 28.36 1.51
N GLN A 331 15.33 29.10 1.20
CA GLN A 331 15.42 30.48 0.75
C GLN A 331 16.04 31.43 1.80
N SER A 332 15.74 31.22 3.05
CA SER A 332 16.31 32.07 4.13
C SER A 332 17.83 31.98 4.25
N LEU A 333 18.41 30.86 3.81
CA LEU A 333 19.86 30.64 3.78
C LEU A 333 20.52 31.18 2.51
N ALA A 334 19.78 31.40 1.43
CA ALA A 334 20.30 31.95 0.19
C ALA A 334 20.68 33.44 0.31
N GLY A 335 21.41 33.95 -0.64
CA GLY A 335 21.81 35.37 -0.72
C GLY A 335 21.20 36.08 -1.91
N GLY A 336 21.48 37.39 -2.03
CA GLY A 336 21.10 38.21 -3.16
C GLY A 336 19.64 38.13 -3.58
N ALA A 337 19.39 38.18 -4.88
CA ALA A 337 18.03 38.11 -5.45
C ALA A 337 17.35 36.73 -5.25
N ALA A 338 18.09 35.70 -4.85
CA ALA A 338 17.50 34.36 -4.61
C ALA A 338 16.58 34.32 -3.38
N GLN A 339 16.80 35.20 -2.40
CA GLN A 339 15.90 35.30 -1.23
C GLN A 339 14.48 35.76 -1.59
N GLU A 340 14.34 36.57 -2.64
CA GLU A 340 13.06 37.13 -3.10
C GLU A 340 12.56 36.44 -4.37
N ARG A 341 13.29 35.43 -4.86
CA ARG A 341 12.89 34.69 -6.06
C ARG A 341 11.56 34.01 -5.87
N ARG A 342 10.61 34.27 -6.75
CA ARG A 342 9.32 33.58 -6.73
C ARG A 342 9.51 32.11 -7.15
N ILE A 343 9.24 31.18 -6.23
CA ILE A 343 9.29 29.75 -6.49
C ILE A 343 7.88 29.25 -6.81
N VAL A 344 7.77 28.38 -7.82
CA VAL A 344 6.53 27.67 -8.16
C VAL A 344 6.76 26.18 -7.97
N VAL A 345 6.20 25.63 -6.91
CA VAL A 345 6.26 24.19 -6.62
C VAL A 345 5.14 23.48 -7.38
N ARG A 346 5.49 22.47 -8.18
CA ARG A 346 4.54 21.68 -8.95
C ARG A 346 4.56 20.23 -8.50
N GLN A 347 3.42 19.71 -8.10
CA GLN A 347 3.29 18.30 -7.82
C GLN A 347 3.22 17.47 -9.10
N ARG A 348 4.04 16.41 -9.19
CA ARG A 348 4.09 15.53 -10.35
C ARG A 348 3.94 14.07 -9.91
N ILE A 349 3.13 13.29 -10.63
CA ILE A 349 2.73 11.92 -10.24
C ILE A 349 3.93 10.98 -10.23
N ASP A 350 4.72 10.98 -11.28
CA ASP A 350 5.86 10.06 -11.43
C ASP A 350 7.19 10.70 -11.01
N ALA A 351 7.15 11.71 -10.12
CA ALA A 351 8.34 12.22 -9.46
C ALA A 351 8.95 11.09 -8.65
N ARG A 352 9.84 10.36 -9.27
CA ARG A 352 10.64 9.30 -8.70
C ARG A 352 12.06 9.82 -8.58
N TYR A 353 12.66 9.57 -7.53
CA TYR A 353 13.98 9.98 -7.14
C TYR A 353 15.11 9.32 -7.97
N GLY A 354 14.93 9.32 -9.28
CA GLY A 354 15.95 9.09 -10.30
C GLY A 354 16.52 7.67 -10.45
N LEU A 355 16.08 6.68 -9.68
CA LEU A 355 16.86 5.44 -9.57
C LEU A 355 16.20 4.15 -10.00
N GLU A 356 14.94 4.16 -10.29
CA GLU A 356 14.28 2.96 -10.82
C GLU A 356 14.33 2.96 -12.36
N GLY A 357 15.50 2.68 -12.92
CA GLY A 357 15.69 2.57 -14.37
C GLY A 357 15.34 3.85 -15.15
N ASP A 358 14.89 3.71 -16.38
CA ASP A 358 14.52 4.81 -17.31
C ASP A 358 13.27 5.63 -16.87
N ALA A 359 12.94 5.63 -15.60
CA ALA A 359 11.71 6.20 -15.07
C ALA A 359 11.87 7.57 -14.40
N ALA A 360 13.04 8.21 -14.48
CA ALA A 360 13.21 9.61 -14.09
C ALA A 360 12.36 10.49 -15.01
N ILE A 361 11.50 11.31 -14.42
CA ILE A 361 10.75 12.29 -15.21
C ILE A 361 11.66 13.47 -15.54
N PRO A 362 11.56 14.06 -16.74
CA PRO A 362 12.39 15.18 -17.14
C PRO A 362 12.31 16.34 -16.15
N ALA A 363 13.46 16.94 -15.84
CA ALA A 363 13.54 18.14 -15.04
C ALA A 363 12.81 19.31 -15.70
N LEU A 364 12.26 20.22 -14.89
CA LEU A 364 11.59 21.42 -15.38
C LEU A 364 12.61 22.43 -15.90
N THR A 365 12.31 23.02 -17.08
CA THR A 365 13.17 24.01 -17.76
C THR A 365 12.78 25.45 -17.47
N ASP A 366 11.57 25.67 -16.92
CA ASP A 366 11.11 27.03 -16.59
C ASP A 366 11.78 27.53 -15.31
N ALA A 367 12.17 28.80 -15.31
CA ALA A 367 12.84 29.43 -14.20
C ALA A 367 11.99 29.46 -12.92
N GLY A 368 12.60 29.08 -11.81
CA GLY A 368 11.96 29.10 -10.50
C GLY A 368 10.91 27.99 -10.27
N GLN A 369 10.75 27.06 -11.20
CA GLN A 369 9.86 25.91 -11.00
C GLN A 369 10.58 24.75 -10.34
N VAL A 370 9.91 24.09 -9.37
CA VAL A 370 10.43 22.95 -8.61
C VAL A 370 9.39 21.85 -8.54
N THR A 371 9.81 20.62 -8.80
CA THR A 371 8.96 19.43 -8.67
C THR A 371 8.87 18.95 -7.23
N VAL A 372 7.66 18.57 -6.81
CA VAL A 372 7.43 17.75 -5.61
C VAL A 372 6.65 16.49 -6.00
N GLY A 373 6.98 15.36 -5.37
CA GLY A 373 6.27 14.10 -5.59
C GLY A 373 4.97 13.98 -4.80
N THR A 374 4.30 12.86 -4.97
CA THR A 374 3.11 12.48 -4.20
C THR A 374 3.45 11.85 -2.86
N ALA A 375 4.63 11.21 -2.72
CA ALA A 375 5.15 10.73 -1.45
C ALA A 375 5.83 11.87 -0.66
N TRP A 376 5.74 11.82 0.67
CA TRP A 376 6.35 12.81 1.56
C TRP A 376 6.84 12.16 2.85
N GLY A 377 7.79 12.83 3.52
CA GLY A 377 8.41 12.36 4.76
C GLY A 377 9.71 11.58 4.51
N GLY A 378 10.44 11.27 5.57
CA GLY A 378 11.70 10.53 5.49
C GLY A 378 12.71 11.18 4.53
N ASN A 379 13.23 10.41 3.59
CA ASN A 379 14.20 10.87 2.59
C ASN A 379 13.63 11.92 1.60
N ARG A 380 12.30 11.99 1.46
CA ARG A 380 11.65 12.91 0.51
C ARG A 380 11.84 14.38 0.90
N VAL A 381 12.08 14.66 2.18
CA VAL A 381 12.34 16.02 2.66
C VAL A 381 13.70 16.55 2.18
N PRO A 382 14.85 15.87 2.44
CA PRO A 382 16.14 16.33 1.91
C PRO A 382 16.21 16.28 0.38
N GLU A 383 15.55 15.33 -0.29
CA GLU A 383 15.49 15.25 -1.75
C GLU A 383 14.76 16.47 -2.37
N PHE A 384 13.61 16.85 -1.82
CA PHE A 384 12.90 18.06 -2.24
C PHE A 384 13.71 19.33 -1.91
N SER A 385 14.35 19.35 -0.74
CA SER A 385 15.23 20.45 -0.34
C SER A 385 16.38 20.64 -1.34
N SER A 386 16.98 19.55 -1.83
CA SER A 386 18.04 19.61 -2.85
C SER A 386 17.55 20.18 -4.18
N ALA A 387 16.35 19.83 -4.62
CA ALA A 387 15.74 20.41 -5.81
C ALA A 387 15.47 21.92 -5.66
N VAL A 388 14.93 22.35 -4.51
CA VAL A 388 14.73 23.78 -4.21
C VAL A 388 16.06 24.52 -4.22
N ALA A 389 17.09 23.99 -3.56
CA ALA A 389 18.41 24.59 -3.52
C ALA A 389 19.05 24.66 -4.91
N ALA A 390 18.93 23.61 -5.72
CA ALA A 390 19.42 23.57 -7.10
C ALA A 390 18.77 24.66 -7.95
N VAL A 391 17.47 24.86 -7.85
CA VAL A 391 16.74 25.92 -8.58
C VAL A 391 17.14 27.32 -8.09
N LEU A 392 17.39 27.50 -6.79
CA LEU A 392 17.87 28.79 -6.29
C LEU A 392 19.27 29.16 -6.83
N VAL A 393 20.15 28.16 -6.98
CA VAL A 393 21.53 28.33 -7.42
C VAL A 393 21.63 28.37 -8.96
N ALA A 394 20.98 27.41 -9.66
CA ALA A 394 21.11 27.25 -11.11
C ALA A 394 19.97 27.88 -11.90
N GLY A 395 18.87 28.26 -11.27
CA GLY A 395 17.73 28.95 -11.90
C GLY A 395 16.62 28.02 -12.36
N THR A 396 16.90 26.79 -12.81
CA THR A 396 15.94 25.78 -13.26
C THR A 396 16.31 24.39 -12.69
N GLU A 397 15.37 23.44 -12.65
CA GLU A 397 15.70 22.05 -12.28
C GLU A 397 16.70 21.44 -13.28
N ALA A 398 16.48 21.64 -14.58
CA ALA A 398 17.34 21.09 -15.62
C ALA A 398 18.79 21.60 -15.51
N ALA A 399 18.97 22.89 -15.29
CA ALA A 399 20.32 23.44 -15.06
C ALA A 399 20.92 22.95 -13.74
N GLY A 400 20.08 22.61 -12.76
CA GLY A 400 20.49 22.02 -11.49
C GLY A 400 21.04 20.60 -11.64
N SER A 401 20.40 19.76 -12.45
CA SER A 401 20.87 18.37 -12.71
C SER A 401 22.17 18.30 -13.52
N GLU A 402 22.50 19.37 -14.28
CA GLU A 402 23.72 19.48 -15.05
C GLU A 402 24.89 20.10 -14.24
N LEU A 403 24.67 20.49 -12.99
CA LEU A 403 25.72 21.09 -12.17
C LEU A 403 26.88 20.12 -11.95
N CYS A 404 28.09 20.60 -12.24
CA CYS A 404 29.30 19.84 -12.05
C CYS A 404 30.47 20.67 -11.52
N ASP A 405 30.22 21.88 -11.03
CA ASP A 405 31.22 22.78 -10.48
C ASP A 405 30.99 23.01 -8.96
N GLY A 406 31.73 23.96 -8.39
CA GLY A 406 31.66 24.29 -6.95
C GLY A 406 30.28 24.77 -6.48
N ARG A 407 29.36 25.14 -7.39
CA ARG A 407 27.96 25.47 -7.05
C ARG A 407 27.25 24.32 -6.35
N MET A 408 27.63 23.06 -6.64
CA MET A 408 27.07 21.89 -5.96
C MET A 408 27.31 21.93 -4.45
N VAL A 409 28.45 22.44 -3.99
CA VAL A 409 28.71 22.63 -2.55
C VAL A 409 27.68 23.57 -1.93
N THR A 410 27.36 24.67 -2.62
CA THR A 410 26.34 25.63 -2.18
C THR A 410 24.95 25.00 -2.16
N VAL A 411 24.57 24.24 -3.20
CA VAL A 411 23.30 23.49 -3.27
C VAL A 411 23.17 22.56 -2.07
N MET A 412 24.19 21.74 -1.81
CA MET A 412 24.14 20.75 -0.72
C MET A 412 24.12 21.41 0.67
N TRP A 413 24.87 22.48 0.86
CA TRP A 413 24.82 23.23 2.12
C TRP A 413 23.43 23.84 2.35
N LEU A 414 22.85 24.53 1.36
CA LEU A 414 21.51 25.10 1.45
C LEU A 414 20.44 24.04 1.75
N SER A 415 20.57 22.89 1.16
CA SER A 415 19.57 21.82 1.29
C SER A 415 19.62 21.11 2.64
N LEU A 416 20.79 21.00 3.26
CA LEU A 416 21.02 20.12 4.39
C LEU A 416 21.27 20.85 5.72
N ALA A 417 21.86 22.06 5.70
CA ALA A 417 22.32 22.77 6.91
C ALA A 417 21.20 23.13 7.89
N TRP A 418 19.96 23.22 7.44
CA TRP A 418 18.79 23.54 8.27
C TRP A 418 18.11 22.31 8.89
N GLN A 419 18.53 21.10 8.52
CA GLN A 419 17.95 19.86 9.02
C GLN A 419 18.42 19.58 10.46
N ASP A 420 17.61 18.87 11.24
CA ASP A 420 17.92 18.55 12.64
C ASP A 420 19.21 17.73 12.78
N ASP A 421 19.45 16.80 11.84
CA ASP A 421 20.71 16.07 11.69
C ASP A 421 21.20 16.18 10.24
N PRO A 422 22.05 17.19 9.92
CA PRO A 422 22.54 17.43 8.57
C PRO A 422 23.38 16.27 8.01
N MET A 423 24.11 15.54 8.85
CA MET A 423 24.94 14.43 8.41
C MET A 423 24.11 13.18 8.10
N ASP A 424 23.05 12.92 8.88
CA ASP A 424 22.08 11.88 8.54
C ASP A 424 21.28 12.24 7.27
N ALA A 425 20.94 13.52 7.10
CA ALA A 425 20.29 14.01 5.88
C ALA A 425 21.21 13.88 4.64
N LEU A 426 22.53 14.14 4.77
CA LEU A 426 23.52 13.91 3.71
C LEU A 426 23.55 12.43 3.31
N ARG A 427 23.57 11.51 4.28
CA ARG A 427 23.54 10.08 4.01
C ARG A 427 22.27 9.69 3.27
N ARG A 428 21.11 10.13 3.76
CA ARG A 428 19.80 9.78 3.20
C ARG A 428 19.50 10.34 1.82
N VAL A 429 20.11 11.46 1.44
CA VAL A 429 19.91 12.06 0.13
C VAL A 429 20.81 11.42 -0.94
N ARG A 430 21.84 10.70 -0.54
CA ARG A 430 22.74 9.98 -1.45
C ARG A 430 22.23 8.58 -1.76
N LEU A 431 22.45 8.16 -2.99
CA LEU A 431 22.07 6.82 -3.44
C LEU A 431 22.82 5.70 -2.71
N ASP A 432 24.10 5.93 -2.42
CA ASP A 432 24.98 4.94 -1.79
C ASP A 432 24.85 4.85 -0.26
N ASP A 433 23.97 5.66 0.33
CA ASP A 433 23.73 5.75 1.77
C ASP A 433 25.03 5.94 2.59
N SER A 434 26.03 6.63 2.01
CA SER A 434 27.32 6.95 2.63
C SER A 434 27.50 8.46 2.77
N VAL A 435 28.63 8.88 3.35
CA VAL A 435 29.04 10.30 3.45
C VAL A 435 30.41 10.55 2.82
N GLU A 436 30.94 9.59 2.06
CA GLU A 436 32.28 9.61 1.47
C GLU A 436 32.23 9.29 -0.02
N GLY A 437 33.23 9.75 -0.77
CA GLY A 437 33.34 9.49 -2.21
C GLY A 437 32.37 10.31 -3.07
N SER A 438 32.46 10.12 -4.37
CA SER A 438 31.47 10.67 -5.34
C SER A 438 30.11 10.00 -5.15
N ALA A 439 29.04 10.72 -5.44
CA ALA A 439 27.68 10.20 -5.28
C ALA A 439 26.67 10.79 -6.24
N ILE A 440 25.64 10.02 -6.48
CA ILE A 440 24.38 10.48 -7.02
C ILE A 440 23.54 11.00 -5.85
N VAL A 441 23.09 12.25 -5.96
CA VAL A 441 22.20 12.91 -5.00
C VAL A 441 20.78 12.83 -5.51
N LEU A 442 19.89 12.30 -4.69
CA LEU A 442 18.51 12.08 -5.05
C LEU A 442 17.73 13.39 -5.15
N SER A 443 16.90 13.49 -6.16
CA SER A 443 16.01 14.61 -6.46
C SER A 443 14.66 14.09 -6.94
N PRO A 444 13.57 14.86 -6.85
CA PRO A 444 12.25 14.46 -7.36
C PRO A 444 12.20 14.18 -8.87
N THR A 445 13.16 14.72 -9.63
CA THR A 445 13.32 14.54 -11.07
C THR A 445 14.66 13.87 -11.38
N GLU A 446 15.41 14.40 -12.32
CA GLU A 446 16.77 13.92 -12.62
C GLU A 446 17.69 14.12 -11.41
N PRO A 447 18.52 13.12 -11.07
CA PRO A 447 19.41 13.20 -9.93
C PRO A 447 20.52 14.23 -10.17
N LEU A 448 21.10 14.75 -9.08
CA LEU A 448 22.28 15.58 -9.12
C LEU A 448 23.53 14.71 -8.96
N SER A 449 24.67 15.20 -9.41
CA SER A 449 25.94 14.50 -9.27
C SER A 449 26.90 15.30 -8.36
N MET A 450 27.56 14.60 -7.45
CA MET A 450 28.53 15.18 -6.53
C MET A 450 29.87 14.42 -6.61
N THR A 451 30.96 15.15 -6.80
CA THR A 451 32.29 14.58 -6.81
C THR A 451 32.80 14.25 -5.39
N GLU A 452 33.87 13.45 -5.27
CA GLU A 452 34.51 13.18 -4.00
C GLU A 452 34.97 14.47 -3.30
N GLY A 453 35.58 15.40 -4.04
CA GLY A 453 36.03 16.68 -3.49
C GLY A 453 34.88 17.56 -2.98
N GLN A 454 33.76 17.60 -3.70
CA GLN A 454 32.55 18.29 -3.26
C GLN A 454 31.97 17.63 -2.01
N THR A 455 31.91 16.30 -1.95
CA THR A 455 31.47 15.54 -0.77
C THR A 455 32.30 15.88 0.45
N ASP A 456 33.63 15.94 0.32
CA ASP A 456 34.53 16.27 1.42
C ASP A 456 34.34 17.70 1.94
N VAL A 457 34.12 18.65 1.06
CA VAL A 457 33.85 20.05 1.45
C VAL A 457 32.49 20.16 2.13
N VAL A 458 31.45 19.55 1.58
CA VAL A 458 30.10 19.53 2.14
C VAL A 458 30.11 18.87 3.54
N ARG A 459 30.77 17.73 3.68
CA ARG A 459 30.88 17.05 4.97
C ARG A 459 31.54 17.96 6.03
N ARG A 460 32.66 18.64 5.72
CA ARG A 460 33.33 19.56 6.63
C ARG A 460 32.42 20.72 7.04
N LEU A 461 31.62 21.25 6.12
CA LEU A 461 30.67 22.33 6.38
C LEU A 461 29.51 21.88 7.30
N LEU A 462 29.09 20.63 7.19
CA LEU A 462 27.98 20.09 8.00
C LEU A 462 28.43 19.55 9.36
N GLU A 463 29.60 18.89 9.44
CA GLU A 463 30.16 18.36 10.69
C GLU A 463 30.66 19.47 11.62
N ASN A 464 31.37 20.46 11.06
CA ASN A 464 31.99 21.53 11.79
C ASN A 464 31.77 22.88 11.13
N PRO A 465 30.55 23.42 11.16
CA PRO A 465 30.22 24.64 10.45
C PRO A 465 31.06 25.83 10.96
N PRO A 466 31.73 26.57 10.08
CA PRO A 466 32.45 27.79 10.47
C PRO A 466 31.50 28.80 11.10
N ALA A 467 32.01 29.57 12.08
CA ALA A 467 31.23 30.65 12.67
C ALA A 467 30.78 31.65 11.58
N GLY A 468 29.48 31.98 11.57
CA GLY A 468 28.90 32.93 10.62
C GLY A 468 28.81 32.39 9.17
N ILE A 469 28.78 31.08 8.99
CA ILE A 469 28.69 30.46 7.62
C ILE A 469 27.50 31.01 6.82
N GLY A 470 26.32 31.18 7.44
CA GLY A 470 25.15 31.74 6.76
C GLY A 470 25.35 33.15 6.23
N GLU A 471 26.05 34.00 6.97
CA GLU A 471 26.39 35.36 6.53
C GLU A 471 27.41 35.31 5.39
N ARG A 472 28.41 34.42 5.45
CA ARG A 472 29.38 34.23 4.34
C ARG A 472 28.68 33.77 3.06
N VAL A 473 27.74 32.86 3.11
CA VAL A 473 26.97 32.45 1.96
C VAL A 473 26.23 33.63 1.34
N LYS A 474 25.61 34.48 2.16
CA LYS A 474 24.89 35.66 1.69
C LYS A 474 25.84 36.73 1.10
N GLU A 475 26.97 36.98 1.77
CA GLU A 475 27.98 37.95 1.33
C GLU A 475 28.62 37.56 0.00
N HIS A 476 28.93 36.28 -0.18
CA HIS A 476 29.60 35.76 -1.37
C HIS A 476 28.63 35.09 -2.36
N TRP A 477 27.32 35.37 -2.28
CA TRP A 477 26.30 34.69 -3.05
C TRP A 477 26.57 34.70 -4.57
N ASP A 478 26.88 35.86 -5.11
CA ASP A 478 27.07 36.02 -6.56
C ASP A 478 28.26 35.18 -7.06
N GLU A 479 29.35 35.13 -6.29
CA GLU A 479 30.53 34.34 -6.63
C GLU A 479 30.30 32.84 -6.43
N LEU A 480 29.58 32.47 -5.37
CA LEU A 480 29.23 31.07 -5.08
C LEU A 480 28.24 30.45 -6.08
N THR A 481 27.51 31.30 -6.82
CA THR A 481 26.53 30.87 -7.85
C THR A 481 26.99 31.14 -9.25
N GLU A 482 28.21 31.70 -9.43
CA GLU A 482 28.78 31.97 -10.75
C GLU A 482 29.12 30.63 -11.47
N PRO A 483 28.66 30.45 -12.73
CA PRO A 483 29.04 29.29 -13.52
C PRO A 483 30.54 29.07 -13.61
N GLY A 484 31.00 27.86 -13.29
CA GLY A 484 32.44 27.53 -13.36
C GLY A 484 33.21 27.85 -12.06
N VAL A 485 32.58 28.33 -11.00
CA VAL A 485 33.24 28.42 -9.69
C VAL A 485 33.79 27.04 -9.29
N THR A 486 35.08 26.99 -8.92
CA THR A 486 35.70 25.71 -8.53
C THR A 486 35.31 25.32 -7.10
N THR A 487 35.32 24.02 -6.82
CA THR A 487 35.08 23.51 -5.46
C THR A 487 36.08 24.09 -4.45
N ALA A 488 37.34 24.27 -4.85
CA ALA A 488 38.36 24.89 -3.99
C ALA A 488 38.00 26.34 -3.65
N ARG A 489 37.51 27.12 -4.64
CA ARG A 489 37.10 28.51 -4.44
C ARG A 489 35.85 28.61 -3.56
N ALA A 490 34.85 27.75 -3.79
CA ALA A 490 33.66 27.68 -2.94
C ALA A 490 34.04 27.34 -1.48
N ALA A 491 34.96 26.41 -1.26
CA ALA A 491 35.46 26.08 0.08
C ALA A 491 36.17 27.25 0.75
N GLU A 492 37.01 28.00 0.03
CA GLU A 492 37.69 29.20 0.52
C GLU A 492 36.70 30.30 0.96
N LEU A 493 35.70 30.60 0.14
CA LEU A 493 34.66 31.58 0.43
C LEU A 493 33.83 31.19 1.66
N LEU A 494 33.56 29.89 1.81
CA LEU A 494 32.83 29.34 2.94
C LEU A 494 33.69 29.12 4.20
N GLY A 495 35.02 29.34 4.10
CA GLY A 495 35.93 29.29 5.23
C GLY A 495 36.31 27.89 5.70
N VAL A 496 36.31 26.92 4.78
CA VAL A 496 36.77 25.54 5.04
C VAL A 496 37.92 25.17 4.10
N ARG A 497 38.66 24.11 4.44
CA ARG A 497 39.72 23.58 3.59
C ARG A 497 39.11 23.02 2.30
N GLY A 498 39.65 23.38 1.16
CA GLY A 498 39.30 22.85 -0.14
C GLY A 498 39.67 21.36 -0.31
N PRO A 499 39.29 20.75 -1.43
CA PRO A 499 39.65 19.37 -1.76
C PRO A 499 41.17 19.25 -2.01
N ASP A 500 41.73 18.07 -1.75
CA ASP A 500 43.16 17.84 -1.95
C ASP A 500 43.55 17.72 -3.44
N LYS A 501 42.57 17.45 -4.31
CA LYS A 501 42.74 17.36 -5.77
C LYS A 501 41.69 18.24 -6.47
N ALA A 502 42.02 18.70 -7.65
CA ALA A 502 41.03 19.40 -8.48
C ALA A 502 39.93 18.42 -8.88
N ASP A 503 38.69 18.87 -8.77
CA ASP A 503 37.54 18.08 -9.19
C ASP A 503 37.48 17.96 -10.70
N SER A 504 37.20 16.77 -11.21
CA SER A 504 36.73 16.58 -12.57
C SER A 504 35.36 15.94 -12.54
N CYS A 505 34.47 16.43 -13.39
CA CYS A 505 33.12 15.91 -13.53
C CYS A 505 33.04 14.64 -14.40
N GLU A 506 34.17 14.18 -14.88
CA GLU A 506 34.31 12.97 -15.72
C GLU A 506 34.68 11.71 -14.93
N GLU A 507 34.73 11.78 -13.59
CA GLU A 507 35.02 10.63 -12.73
C GLU A 507 33.78 9.89 -12.23
#